data_e757536e4ded5f712cf6385d01f8b18b
#
_entry.id   e757536e4ded5f712cf6385d01f8b18b
#
_cell.length_a   1.000
_cell.length_b   1.000
_cell.length_c   1.000
_cell.angle_alpha   90.00
_cell.angle_beta   90.00
_cell.angle_gamma   90.00
#
_symmetry.space_group_name_H-M   'P 1'
#
loop_
_entity.id
_entity.type
_entity.pdbx_description
1 polymer ?
#
loop_
_entity_poly.entity_id
_entity_poly.type
_entity_poly.pdbx_seq_one_letter_code
_entity_poly.pdbx_strand_id
1 'polypeptide(L)'
;IRPHHFTVNVETAVDNAFQVKVAPQEKYAKLAYKEISEVAEILSGYGIKIHMFEDKNFQTPDSVFPGNWFSTHPGGHVAIYPVKFPSRRLERRWDIFEMLKSKYQVNYIIDYS
;
A
#
# COMPACT_ATOMS: atom_id res chain seq x y z
N ILE A 1 -2.29 1.97 3.66
CA ILE A 1 -2.12 3.26 2.95
C ILE A 1 -3.47 3.73 2.48
N ARG A 2 -3.80 5.01 2.71
CA ARG A 2 -5.05 5.62 2.24
C ARG A 2 -4.77 6.41 0.96
N PRO A 3 -5.28 5.94 -0.20
CA PRO A 3 -4.99 6.58 -1.48
C PRO A 3 -5.91 7.80 -1.70
N HIS A 4 -5.35 8.89 -2.26
CA HIS A 4 -6.12 10.05 -2.69
C HIS A 4 -6.44 10.01 -4.20
N HIS A 5 -5.69 9.24 -4.98
CA HIS A 5 -5.78 9.20 -6.44
C HIS A 5 -5.84 7.76 -6.97
N PHE A 6 -6.58 6.88 -6.27
CA PHE A 6 -6.80 5.51 -6.74
C PHE A 6 -7.48 5.50 -8.10
N THR A 7 -6.91 4.72 -9.02
CA THR A 7 -7.47 4.49 -10.36
C THR A 7 -6.99 3.14 -10.89
N VAL A 8 -7.55 2.72 -12.01
CA VAL A 8 -7.07 1.52 -12.71
C VAL A 8 -5.63 1.76 -13.16
N ASN A 9 -4.73 0.85 -12.78
CA ASN A 9 -3.36 0.88 -13.23
C ASN A 9 -3.24 0.15 -14.57
N VAL A 10 -3.01 0.88 -15.64
CA VAL A 10 -2.92 0.32 -17.00
C VAL A 10 -1.75 -0.64 -17.18
N GLU A 11 -0.67 -0.47 -16.43
CA GLU A 11 0.48 -1.39 -16.47
C GLU A 11 0.11 -2.76 -15.91
N THR A 12 -0.60 -2.80 -14.78
CA THR A 12 -0.97 -4.05 -14.09
C THR A 12 -2.18 -4.73 -14.70
N ALA A 13 -3.05 -3.98 -15.38
CA ALA A 13 -4.27 -4.50 -16.03
C ALA A 13 -4.00 -5.56 -17.10
N VAL A 14 -2.80 -5.58 -17.69
CA VAL A 14 -2.39 -6.56 -18.70
C VAL A 14 -2.24 -7.96 -18.09
N ASP A 15 -1.71 -8.04 -16.87
CA ASP A 15 -1.38 -9.30 -16.19
C ASP A 15 -2.41 -9.73 -15.13
N ASN A 16 -3.31 -8.85 -14.73
CA ASN A 16 -4.26 -9.11 -13.65
C ASN A 16 -5.65 -9.45 -14.19
N ALA A 17 -5.99 -10.75 -14.18
CA ALA A 17 -7.28 -11.25 -14.64
C ALA A 17 -8.48 -10.73 -13.82
N PHE A 18 -8.25 -10.26 -12.59
CA PHE A 18 -9.30 -9.71 -11.73
C PHE A 18 -9.52 -8.22 -11.91
N GLN A 19 -8.64 -7.54 -12.63
CA GLN A 19 -8.73 -6.11 -12.87
C GLN A 19 -9.56 -5.82 -14.12
N VAL A 20 -10.68 -5.13 -13.93
CA VAL A 20 -11.56 -4.73 -15.04
C VAL A 20 -10.94 -3.51 -15.74
N LYS A 21 -10.80 -3.58 -17.06
CA LYS A 21 -10.34 -2.44 -17.88
C LYS A 21 -11.47 -1.42 -18.03
N VAL A 22 -11.49 -0.44 -17.14
CA VAL A 22 -12.41 0.70 -17.22
C VAL A 22 -11.62 2.01 -17.30
N ALA A 23 -12.21 3.02 -17.92
CA ALA A 23 -11.60 4.35 -17.93
C ALA A 23 -11.45 4.88 -16.50
N PRO A 24 -10.32 5.53 -16.16
CA PRO A 24 -10.13 6.15 -14.86
C PRO A 24 -11.25 7.16 -14.58
N GLN A 25 -11.85 7.08 -13.39
CA GLN A 25 -12.91 7.99 -12.97
C GLN A 25 -12.64 8.49 -11.55
N GLU A 26 -12.83 9.80 -11.35
CA GLU A 26 -12.64 10.45 -10.04
C GLU A 26 -13.48 9.82 -8.93
N LYS A 27 -14.67 9.30 -9.26
CA LYS A 27 -15.53 8.62 -8.29
C LYS A 27 -14.85 7.40 -7.64
N TYR A 28 -13.98 6.69 -8.36
CA TYR A 28 -13.26 5.54 -7.79
C TYR A 28 -12.21 5.97 -6.78
N ALA A 29 -11.56 7.11 -7.01
CA ALA A 29 -10.62 7.67 -6.02
C ALA A 29 -11.32 8.02 -4.71
N LYS A 30 -12.47 8.67 -4.79
CA LYS A 30 -13.28 9.02 -3.61
C LYS A 30 -13.81 7.77 -2.90
N LEU A 31 -14.26 6.77 -3.66
CA LEU A 31 -14.75 5.52 -3.10
C LEU A 31 -13.64 4.75 -2.39
N ALA A 32 -12.48 4.59 -3.00
CA ALA A 32 -11.34 3.91 -2.39
C ALA A 32 -10.87 4.61 -1.10
N TYR A 33 -10.80 5.93 -1.10
CA TYR A 33 -10.48 6.71 0.09
C TYR A 33 -11.48 6.44 1.22
N LYS A 34 -12.77 6.46 0.90
CA LYS A 34 -13.84 6.20 1.86
C LYS A 34 -13.75 4.78 2.41
N GLU A 35 -13.65 3.76 1.56
CA GLU A 35 -13.58 2.35 1.96
C GLU A 35 -12.38 2.07 2.86
N ILE A 36 -11.20 2.59 2.55
CA ILE A 36 -10.01 2.42 3.40
C ILE A 36 -10.19 3.14 4.74
N SER A 37 -10.81 4.30 4.76
CA SER A 37 -11.12 5.01 6.01
C SER A 37 -12.07 4.20 6.89
N GLU A 38 -13.13 3.65 6.32
CA GLU A 38 -14.11 2.83 7.02
C GLU A 38 -13.50 1.51 7.56
N VAL A 39 -12.67 0.84 6.76
CA VAL A 39 -11.93 -0.36 7.21
C VAL A 39 -11.02 -0.03 8.39
N ALA A 40 -10.31 1.08 8.35
CA ALA A 40 -9.45 1.51 9.45
C ALA A 40 -10.25 1.77 10.74
N GLU A 41 -11.41 2.41 10.64
CA GLU A 41 -12.31 2.65 11.77
C GLU A 41 -12.85 1.34 12.37
N ILE A 42 -13.31 0.42 11.52
CA ILE A 42 -13.84 -0.89 11.94
C ILE A 42 -12.75 -1.68 12.68
N LEU A 43 -11.56 -1.81 12.09
CA LEU A 43 -10.45 -2.54 12.69
C LEU A 43 -10.00 -1.90 14.01
N SER A 44 -9.93 -0.58 14.06
CA SER A 44 -9.61 0.16 15.30
C SER A 44 -10.64 -0.09 16.40
N GLY A 45 -11.92 -0.16 16.03
CA GLY A 45 -13.02 -0.50 16.96
C GLY A 45 -12.89 -1.90 17.57
N TYR A 46 -12.24 -2.83 16.90
CA TYR A 46 -11.90 -4.17 17.41
C TYR A 46 -10.55 -4.22 18.16
N GLY A 47 -9.95 -3.08 18.46
CA GLY A 47 -8.70 -3.01 19.20
C GLY A 47 -7.44 -3.24 18.37
N ILE A 48 -7.55 -3.26 17.04
CA ILE A 48 -6.39 -3.37 16.14
C ILE A 48 -5.77 -1.99 15.97
N LYS A 49 -4.48 -1.87 16.27
CA LYS A 49 -3.75 -0.63 16.12
C LYS A 49 -3.52 -0.33 14.63
N ILE A 50 -3.99 0.81 14.19
CA ILE A 50 -3.87 1.27 12.80
C ILE A 50 -2.77 2.33 12.68
N HIS A 51 -1.90 2.16 11.70
CA HIS A 51 -0.96 3.18 11.24
C HIS A 51 -1.37 3.61 9.84
N MET A 52 -2.00 4.78 9.74
CA MET A 52 -2.47 5.31 8.47
C MET A 52 -1.41 6.18 7.80
N PHE A 53 -1.09 5.87 6.56
CA PHE A 53 -0.20 6.67 5.72
C PHE A 53 -0.98 7.18 4.52
N GLU A 54 -0.96 8.49 4.33
CA GLU A 54 -1.63 9.13 3.19
C GLU A 54 -0.78 9.03 1.93
N ASP A 55 -1.40 8.64 0.82
CA ASP A 55 -0.77 8.75 -0.49
C ASP A 55 -1.51 9.77 -1.36
N LYS A 56 -0.85 10.89 -1.62
CA LYS A 56 -1.33 12.00 -2.46
C LYS A 56 -0.70 12.00 -3.84
N ASN A 57 0.07 10.96 -4.18
CA ASN A 57 0.77 10.86 -5.45
C ASN A 57 -0.18 10.36 -6.55
N PHE A 58 -0.13 11.01 -7.72
CA PHE A 58 -0.88 10.57 -8.90
C PHE A 58 -0.22 9.41 -9.66
N GLN A 59 1.06 9.15 -9.40
CA GLN A 59 1.84 8.13 -10.11
C GLN A 59 1.80 6.75 -9.46
N THR A 60 1.08 6.62 -8.33
CA THR A 60 1.02 5.39 -7.53
C THR A 60 -0.42 4.89 -7.38
N PRO A 61 -1.11 4.52 -8.47
CA PRO A 61 -2.52 4.16 -8.44
C PRO A 61 -2.84 2.95 -7.56
N ASP A 62 -1.89 2.02 -7.37
CA ASP A 62 -2.04 0.80 -6.58
C ASP A 62 -1.45 0.89 -5.16
N SER A 63 -1.14 2.08 -4.66
CA SER A 63 -0.47 2.27 -3.36
C SER A 63 -1.24 1.72 -2.17
N VAL A 64 -2.54 1.49 -2.33
CA VAL A 64 -3.41 0.87 -1.33
C VAL A 64 -2.99 -0.57 -0.95
N PHE A 65 -2.13 -1.21 -1.76
CA PHE A 65 -1.67 -2.59 -1.56
C PHE A 65 -0.20 -2.69 -1.10
N PRO A 66 0.16 -2.22 0.11
CA PRO A 66 1.56 -2.19 0.57
C PRO A 66 2.17 -3.59 0.72
N GLY A 67 1.36 -4.61 0.97
CA GLY A 67 1.83 -5.99 1.09
C GLY A 67 2.47 -6.56 -0.18
N ASN A 68 2.38 -5.86 -1.32
CA ASN A 68 3.03 -6.30 -2.55
C ASN A 68 4.53 -5.96 -2.60
N TRP A 69 5.00 -5.01 -1.80
CA TRP A 69 6.41 -4.60 -1.84
C TRP A 69 7.16 -4.77 -0.53
N PHE A 70 6.46 -5.01 0.60
CA PHE A 70 7.11 -5.40 1.85
C PHE A 70 6.23 -6.31 2.71
N SER A 71 6.85 -7.03 3.62
CA SER A 71 6.17 -7.79 4.67
C SER A 71 6.96 -7.77 5.98
N THR A 72 6.26 -8.06 7.08
CA THR A 72 6.84 -8.18 8.41
C THR A 72 6.73 -9.62 8.90
N HIS A 73 7.75 -10.09 9.62
CA HIS A 73 7.83 -11.47 10.08
C HIS A 73 8.23 -11.53 11.57
N PRO A 74 7.92 -12.64 12.26
CA PRO A 74 8.39 -12.88 13.62
C PRO A 74 9.90 -12.71 13.76
N GLY A 75 10.36 -12.26 14.92
CA GLY A 75 11.78 -11.99 15.16
C GLY A 75 12.26 -10.62 14.71
N GLY A 76 11.35 -9.73 14.36
CA GLY A 76 11.68 -8.36 13.93
C GLY A 76 12.28 -8.28 12.53
N HIS A 77 11.90 -9.19 11.65
CA HIS A 77 12.35 -9.22 10.27
C HIS A 77 11.38 -8.45 9.38
N VAL A 78 11.92 -7.62 8.49
CA VAL A 78 11.18 -6.92 7.43
C VAL A 78 11.80 -7.33 6.10
N ALA A 79 10.98 -7.77 5.16
CA ALA A 79 11.42 -8.10 3.80
C ALA A 79 10.88 -7.07 2.81
N ILE A 80 11.74 -6.64 1.88
CA ILE A 80 11.39 -5.76 0.76
C ILE A 80 11.51 -6.57 -0.52
N TYR A 81 10.49 -6.53 -1.35
CA TYR A 81 10.40 -7.35 -2.56
C TYR A 81 10.61 -6.55 -3.85
N PRO A 82 11.14 -7.19 -4.90
CA PRO A 82 11.13 -6.60 -6.23
C PRO A 82 9.70 -6.48 -6.73
N VAL A 83 9.41 -5.40 -7.44
CA VAL A 83 8.10 -5.17 -8.05
C VAL A 83 8.28 -5.06 -9.54
N LYS A 84 7.51 -5.84 -10.31
CA LYS A 84 7.62 -5.95 -11.76
C LYS A 84 7.46 -4.59 -12.45
N PHE A 85 6.40 -3.86 -12.11
CA PHE A 85 6.01 -2.66 -12.83
C PHE A 85 6.65 -1.38 -12.25
N PRO A 86 7.16 -0.48 -13.12
CA PRO A 86 7.79 0.77 -12.69
C PRO A 86 6.91 1.63 -11.79
N SER A 87 5.62 1.80 -12.12
CA SER A 87 4.67 2.56 -11.29
C SER A 87 4.59 2.04 -9.86
N ARG A 88 4.64 0.71 -9.69
CA ARG A 88 4.58 0.08 -8.39
C ARG A 88 5.87 0.21 -7.57
N ARG A 89 7.01 0.41 -8.23
CA ARG A 89 8.30 0.70 -7.54
C ARG A 89 8.30 2.05 -6.86
N LEU A 90 7.50 3.01 -7.36
CA LEU A 90 7.33 4.33 -6.77
C LEU A 90 6.53 4.31 -5.46
N GLU A 91 5.84 3.20 -5.16
CA GLU A 91 5.03 3.04 -3.94
C GLU A 91 5.86 2.79 -2.69
N ARG A 92 7.16 2.48 -2.82
CA ARG A 92 8.04 2.24 -1.69
C ARG A 92 8.22 3.50 -0.86
N ARG A 93 7.96 3.37 0.44
CA ARG A 93 7.94 4.50 1.38
C ARG A 93 8.84 4.24 2.57
N TRP A 94 9.90 5.01 2.66
CA TRP A 94 10.87 4.91 3.76
C TRP A 94 10.30 5.37 5.09
N ASP A 95 9.34 6.29 5.11
CA ASP A 95 8.64 6.73 6.31
C ASP A 95 7.89 5.61 7.03
N ILE A 96 7.42 4.58 6.28
CA ILE A 96 6.84 3.37 6.86
C ILE A 96 7.91 2.60 7.65
N PHE A 97 9.11 2.43 7.10
CA PHE A 97 10.20 1.75 7.81
C PHE A 97 10.68 2.53 9.04
N GLU A 98 10.75 3.85 8.95
CA GLU A 98 11.10 4.68 10.12
C GLU A 98 10.04 4.57 11.23
N MET A 99 8.76 4.52 10.88
CA MET A 99 7.69 4.25 11.85
C MET A 99 7.85 2.85 12.47
N LEU A 100 8.12 1.82 11.66
CA LEU A 100 8.31 0.46 12.15
C LEU A 100 9.50 0.38 13.12
N LYS A 101 10.63 0.98 12.78
CA LYS A 101 11.80 1.03 13.65
C LYS A 101 11.54 1.79 14.97
N SER A 102 10.75 2.87 14.91
CA SER A 102 10.49 3.70 16.08
C SER A 102 9.47 3.09 17.05
N LYS A 103 8.54 2.28 16.54
CA LYS A 103 7.39 1.75 17.32
C LYS A 103 7.45 0.25 17.58
N TYR A 104 8.28 -0.47 16.84
CA TYR A 104 8.40 -1.93 16.92
C TYR A 104 9.88 -2.33 16.91
N GLN A 105 10.16 -3.53 17.39
CA GLN A 105 11.50 -4.09 17.34
C GLN A 105 11.80 -4.61 15.93
N VAL A 106 12.51 -3.82 15.13
CA VAL A 106 13.01 -4.22 13.81
C VAL A 106 14.49 -4.59 13.96
N ASN A 107 14.83 -5.85 13.81
CA ASN A 107 16.19 -6.37 13.93
C ASN A 107 16.88 -6.46 12.56
N TYR A 108 16.17 -6.84 11.51
CA TYR A 108 16.71 -7.04 10.19
C TYR A 108 15.78 -6.50 9.11
N ILE A 109 16.36 -5.83 8.13
CA ILE A 109 15.69 -5.49 6.87
C ILE A 109 16.42 -6.24 5.76
N ILE A 110 15.71 -7.12 5.07
CA ILE A 110 16.23 -7.90 3.96
C ILE A 110 15.64 -7.33 2.67
N ASP A 111 16.50 -6.78 1.83
CA ASP A 111 16.09 -6.17 0.56
C ASP A 111 16.38 -7.13 -0.60
N TYR A 112 15.34 -7.65 -1.20
CA TYR A 112 15.39 -8.51 -2.38
C TYR A 112 15.19 -7.73 -3.70
N SER A 113 15.05 -6.42 -3.63
CA SER A 113 14.74 -5.60 -4.81
C SER A 113 15.90 -5.35 -5.76
#